data_640cec3b1f6589a4bb142b9279a1c416
#
_entry.id   640cec3b1f6589a4bb142b9279a1c416
#
_cell.length_a   1.000
_cell.length_b   1.000
_cell.length_c   1.000
_cell.angle_alpha   90.00
_cell.angle_beta   90.00
_cell.angle_gamma   90.00
#
_symmetry.space_group_name_H-M   'P 1'
#
loop_
_entity.id
_entity.type
_entity.pdbx_description
1 polymer ?
#
loop_
_entity_poly.entity_id
_entity_poly.type
_entity_poly.pdbx_seq_one_letter_code
_entity_poly.pdbx_strand_id
1 'polypeptide(L)'
;EQYAVRMRELWDVFLLGRAGREGREDRRRQHGWWSFLEGAFRENRPWNEVVRAILTGRSERAEDRGASWFLYERRNNHQAIAEAVAPLIYGTRIDCAQCHDHPLTREIRQAHYWGLVTAFNRSRNVDGGAVVGESAIGGFVNFTNLKKESQPALMVLLNERVVSEER
;
A
#
# COMPACT_ATOMS: atom_id res chain seq x y z
N GLU A 1 21.13 -16.17 8.42
CA GLU A 1 21.30 -14.72 8.67
C GLU A 1 21.56 -13.96 7.36
N GLN A 2 22.57 -14.32 6.57
CA GLN A 2 22.87 -13.66 5.28
C GLN A 2 21.70 -13.70 4.28
N TYR A 3 20.91 -14.77 4.24
CA TYR A 3 19.72 -14.88 3.39
C TYR A 3 18.70 -13.79 3.70
N ALA A 4 18.35 -13.60 4.96
CA ALA A 4 17.35 -12.60 5.36
C ALA A 4 17.79 -11.16 5.01
N VAL A 5 19.08 -10.85 5.22
CA VAL A 5 19.65 -9.55 4.83
C VAL A 5 19.57 -9.34 3.32
N ARG A 6 19.94 -10.34 2.52
CA ARG A 6 19.86 -10.26 1.06
C ARG A 6 18.42 -10.09 0.56
N MET A 7 17.49 -10.86 1.13
CA MET A 7 16.08 -10.74 0.79
C MET A 7 15.52 -9.38 1.20
N ARG A 8 15.88 -8.86 2.35
CA ARG A 8 15.50 -7.50 2.76
C ARG A 8 15.98 -6.46 1.74
N GLU A 9 17.23 -6.53 1.25
CA GLU A 9 17.74 -5.59 0.25
C GLU A 9 16.93 -5.62 -1.05
N LEU A 10 16.63 -6.82 -1.54
CA LEU A 10 15.84 -6.98 -2.76
C LEU A 10 14.41 -6.46 -2.59
N TRP A 11 13.76 -6.85 -1.49
CA TRP A 11 12.38 -6.49 -1.24
C TRP A 11 12.19 -5.04 -0.82
N ASP A 12 13.16 -4.43 -0.14
CA ASP A 12 13.15 -3.00 0.13
C ASP A 12 13.10 -2.20 -1.19
N VAL A 13 13.94 -2.56 -2.15
CA VAL A 13 13.95 -1.93 -3.47
C VAL A 13 12.66 -2.23 -4.26
N PHE A 14 12.17 -3.45 -4.18
CA PHE A 14 10.93 -3.84 -4.87
C PHE A 14 9.71 -3.09 -4.35
N LEU A 15 9.58 -2.98 -3.02
CA LEU A 15 8.40 -2.40 -2.37
C LEU A 15 8.43 -0.86 -2.29
N LEU A 16 9.59 -0.27 -2.07
CA LEU A 16 9.74 1.17 -1.83
C LEU A 16 10.56 1.89 -2.89
N GLY A 17 11.07 1.16 -3.87
CA GLY A 17 12.01 1.70 -4.84
C GLY A 17 13.39 1.94 -4.21
N ARG A 18 14.36 2.29 -5.04
CA ARG A 18 15.68 2.68 -4.57
C ARG A 18 15.54 3.93 -3.70
N ALA A 19 16.12 3.89 -2.52
CA ALA A 19 16.24 5.07 -1.71
C ALA A 19 17.08 6.09 -2.50
N GLY A 20 16.44 7.15 -2.96
CA GLY A 20 17.14 8.26 -3.59
C GLY A 20 18.07 8.91 -2.56
N ARG A 21 18.91 9.85 -3.03
CA ARG A 21 19.83 10.60 -2.18
C ARG A 21 19.15 11.10 -0.90
N GLU A 22 19.90 11.16 0.18
CA GLU A 22 19.57 11.84 1.44
C GLU A 22 18.68 11.06 2.45
N GLY A 23 19.29 10.19 3.23
CA GLY A 23 18.77 9.75 4.52
C GLY A 23 17.49 8.90 4.48
N ARG A 24 17.00 8.45 3.31
CA ARG A 24 15.84 7.57 3.24
C ARG A 24 16.15 6.18 3.78
N GLU A 25 17.35 5.66 3.49
CA GLU A 25 17.80 4.38 4.02
C GLU A 25 17.92 4.43 5.54
N ASP A 26 18.49 5.51 6.06
CA ASP A 26 18.62 5.69 7.50
C ASP A 26 17.26 5.77 8.18
N ARG A 27 16.29 6.44 7.57
CA ARG A 27 14.92 6.48 8.08
C ARG A 27 14.23 5.12 8.03
N ARG A 28 14.38 4.35 6.93
CA ARG A 28 13.84 2.99 6.82
C ARG A 28 14.39 2.09 7.92
N ARG A 29 15.70 2.21 8.21
CA ARG A 29 16.36 1.50 9.29
C ARG A 29 15.86 1.96 10.65
N GLN A 30 15.87 3.26 10.91
CA GLN A 30 15.49 3.87 12.18
C GLN A 30 14.05 3.57 12.58
N HIS A 31 13.13 3.54 11.60
CA HIS A 31 11.72 3.24 11.84
C HIS A 31 11.37 1.76 11.72
N GLY A 32 12.37 0.88 11.70
CA GLY A 32 12.19 -0.57 11.83
C GLY A 32 11.74 -1.30 10.58
N TRP A 33 11.63 -0.64 9.42
CA TRP A 33 11.23 -1.28 8.17
C TRP A 33 12.18 -2.41 7.77
N TRP A 34 13.48 -2.20 7.87
CA TRP A 34 14.47 -3.23 7.57
C TRP A 34 14.40 -4.40 8.54
N SER A 35 14.23 -4.12 9.84
CA SER A 35 14.08 -5.16 10.86
C SER A 35 12.83 -6.00 10.65
N PHE A 36 11.72 -5.36 10.23
CA PHE A 36 10.48 -6.05 9.85
C PHE A 36 10.69 -7.02 8.69
N LEU A 37 11.31 -6.56 7.59
CA LEU A 37 11.58 -7.41 6.44
C LEU A 37 12.55 -8.55 6.77
N GLU A 38 13.65 -8.25 7.47
CA GLU A 38 14.61 -9.28 7.89
C GLU A 38 13.95 -10.33 8.79
N GLY A 39 13.12 -9.91 9.74
CA GLY A 39 12.34 -10.80 10.60
C GLY A 39 11.43 -11.71 9.79
N ALA A 40 10.67 -11.13 8.86
CA ALA A 40 9.76 -11.88 8.00
C ALA A 40 10.47 -12.98 7.19
N PHE A 41 11.65 -12.68 6.62
CA PHE A 41 12.44 -13.66 5.87
C PHE A 41 13.19 -14.65 6.75
N ARG A 42 13.65 -14.23 7.93
CA ARG A 42 14.32 -15.13 8.90
C ARG A 42 13.37 -16.19 9.44
N GLU A 43 12.13 -15.78 9.70
CA GLU A 43 11.08 -16.65 10.22
C GLU A 43 10.32 -17.40 9.11
N ASN A 44 10.67 -17.15 7.84
CA ASN A 44 9.96 -17.70 6.67
C ASN A 44 8.44 -17.49 6.77
N ARG A 45 8.03 -16.27 7.12
CA ARG A 45 6.62 -15.93 7.32
C ARG A 45 5.81 -16.07 6.04
N PRO A 46 4.57 -16.57 6.11
CA PRO A 46 3.66 -16.59 4.98
C PRO A 46 3.46 -15.18 4.41
N TRP A 47 3.51 -15.06 3.08
CA TRP A 47 3.43 -13.77 2.40
C TRP A 47 2.13 -12.99 2.72
N ASN A 48 1.01 -13.69 2.86
CA ASN A 48 -0.26 -13.07 3.23
C ASN A 48 -0.22 -12.38 4.61
N GLU A 49 0.56 -12.90 5.56
CA GLU A 49 0.75 -12.25 6.87
C GLU A 49 1.61 -11.00 6.74
N VAL A 50 2.69 -11.07 5.95
CA VAL A 50 3.56 -9.93 5.67
C VAL A 50 2.77 -8.81 4.99
N VAL A 51 2.00 -9.13 3.95
CA VAL A 51 1.15 -8.18 3.24
C VAL A 51 0.08 -7.59 4.16
N ARG A 52 -0.55 -8.40 4.99
CA ARG A 52 -1.53 -7.90 5.97
C ARG A 52 -0.91 -6.87 6.91
N ALA A 53 0.26 -7.15 7.49
CA ALA A 53 0.96 -6.21 8.36
C ALA A 53 1.27 -4.87 7.64
N ILE A 54 1.73 -4.95 6.38
CA ILE A 54 2.00 -3.78 5.52
C ILE A 54 0.73 -2.97 5.27
N LEU A 55 -0.37 -3.61 4.88
CA LEU A 55 -1.59 -2.93 4.44
C LEU A 55 -2.38 -2.32 5.60
N THR A 56 -2.38 -2.97 6.74
CA THR A 56 -3.09 -2.45 7.91
C THR A 56 -2.31 -1.32 8.59
N GLY A 57 -0.97 -1.28 8.42
CA GLY A 57 -0.09 -0.35 9.14
C GLY A 57 -0.22 -0.48 10.67
N ARG A 58 -0.93 -1.51 11.12
CA ARG A 58 -1.16 -1.85 12.53
C ARG A 58 -0.72 -3.29 12.72
N SER A 59 0.15 -3.52 13.65
CA SER A 59 0.55 -4.86 14.01
C SER A 59 0.28 -5.11 15.47
N GLU A 60 -0.27 -6.28 15.74
CA GLU A 60 -0.41 -6.80 17.10
C GLU A 60 0.96 -7.22 17.67
N ARG A 61 1.90 -7.50 16.77
CA ARG A 61 3.28 -7.92 17.11
C ARG A 61 4.20 -6.70 17.17
N ALA A 62 4.95 -6.57 18.23
CA ALA A 62 5.89 -5.46 18.42
C ALA A 62 6.97 -5.40 17.31
N GLU A 63 7.43 -6.56 16.84
CA GLU A 63 8.42 -6.71 15.78
C GLU A 63 7.92 -6.25 14.41
N ASP A 64 6.60 -6.16 14.21
CA ASP A 64 5.99 -5.73 12.94
C ASP A 64 5.75 -4.23 12.86
N ARG A 65 6.08 -3.46 13.88
CA ARG A 65 5.87 -2.00 13.90
C ARG A 65 6.47 -1.30 12.69
N GLY A 66 7.59 -1.83 12.18
CA GLY A 66 8.22 -1.30 10.97
C GLY A 66 7.38 -1.45 9.69
N ALA A 67 6.37 -2.32 9.65
CA ALA A 67 5.51 -2.52 8.49
C ALA A 67 4.75 -1.25 8.08
N SER A 68 4.38 -0.40 9.05
CA SER A 68 3.68 0.87 8.83
C SER A 68 4.48 1.85 7.96
N TRP A 69 5.81 1.70 7.93
CA TRP A 69 6.68 2.55 7.11
C TRP A 69 6.31 2.52 5.64
N PHE A 70 5.85 1.39 5.13
CA PHE A 70 5.42 1.26 3.73
C PHE A 70 4.35 2.29 3.34
N LEU A 71 3.34 2.49 4.17
CA LEU A 71 2.30 3.49 3.95
C LEU A 71 2.80 4.89 4.32
N TYR A 72 3.51 5.00 5.44
CA TYR A 72 4.00 6.25 6.01
C TYR A 72 4.91 7.03 5.06
N GLU A 73 5.84 6.36 4.37
CA GLU A 73 6.80 6.99 3.46
C GLU A 73 6.12 7.73 2.30
N ARG A 74 4.87 7.38 1.97
CA ARG A 74 4.08 7.99 0.90
C ARG A 74 3.35 9.28 1.31
N ARG A 75 3.53 9.73 2.56
CA ARG A 75 3.13 11.06 3.04
C ARG A 75 1.67 11.42 2.74
N ASN A 76 0.73 10.50 3.03
CA ASN A 76 -0.71 10.68 2.77
C ASN A 76 -1.08 10.84 1.27
N ASN A 77 -0.20 10.52 0.36
CA ASN A 77 -0.55 10.43 -1.06
C ASN A 77 -1.25 9.10 -1.33
N HIS A 78 -2.60 9.12 -1.26
CA HIS A 78 -3.41 7.92 -1.37
C HIS A 78 -3.35 7.25 -2.73
N GLN A 79 -3.09 8.00 -3.81
CA GLN A 79 -2.87 7.46 -5.14
C GLN A 79 -1.53 6.69 -5.17
N ALA A 80 -0.46 7.30 -4.67
CA ALA A 80 0.83 6.62 -4.57
C ALA A 80 0.77 5.37 -3.65
N ILE A 81 -0.09 5.39 -2.62
CA ILE A 81 -0.35 4.20 -1.79
C ILE A 81 -1.04 3.12 -2.63
N ALA A 82 -2.12 3.46 -3.34
CA ALA A 82 -2.86 2.51 -4.17
C ALA A 82 -1.97 1.88 -5.25
N GLU A 83 -1.18 2.69 -5.95
CA GLU A 83 -0.23 2.24 -6.97
C GLU A 83 0.85 1.30 -6.43
N ALA A 84 1.31 1.54 -5.21
CA ALA A 84 2.30 0.69 -4.57
C ALA A 84 1.70 -0.60 -3.98
N VAL A 85 0.45 -0.55 -3.56
CA VAL A 85 -0.28 -1.70 -3.01
C VAL A 85 -0.76 -2.64 -4.10
N ALA A 86 -1.14 -2.13 -5.27
CA ALA A 86 -1.68 -2.94 -6.36
C ALA A 86 -0.80 -4.14 -6.77
N PRO A 87 0.53 -4.01 -6.91
CA PRO A 87 1.39 -5.16 -7.18
C PRO A 87 1.34 -6.25 -6.09
N LEU A 88 1.05 -5.88 -4.84
CA LEU A 88 0.96 -6.82 -3.71
C LEU A 88 -0.34 -7.62 -3.71
N ILE A 89 -1.44 -7.01 -4.20
CA ILE A 89 -2.78 -7.59 -4.18
C ILE A 89 -3.14 -8.20 -5.54
N TYR A 90 -2.90 -7.45 -6.62
CA TYR A 90 -3.29 -7.83 -7.98
C TYR A 90 -2.15 -8.45 -8.79
N GLY A 91 -0.92 -8.44 -8.27
CA GLY A 91 0.26 -8.91 -8.99
C GLY A 91 0.65 -8.06 -10.19
N THR A 92 0.06 -6.89 -10.37
CA THR A 92 0.31 -6.00 -11.51
C THR A 92 0.16 -4.54 -11.13
N ARG A 93 0.72 -3.67 -11.97
CA ARG A 93 0.54 -2.22 -11.84
C ARG A 93 -0.81 -1.79 -12.37
N ILE A 94 -1.38 -0.75 -11.77
CA ILE A 94 -2.69 -0.21 -12.14
C ILE A 94 -2.65 1.26 -12.54
N ASP A 95 -1.49 1.87 -12.64
CA ASP A 95 -1.31 3.32 -12.86
C ASP A 95 -2.09 3.81 -14.08
N CYS A 96 -2.14 3.02 -15.16
CA CYS A 96 -2.91 3.37 -16.37
C CYS A 96 -4.41 3.50 -16.08
N ALA A 97 -4.91 2.74 -15.10
CA ALA A 97 -6.33 2.74 -14.76
C ALA A 97 -6.78 3.99 -13.99
N GLN A 98 -5.88 4.92 -13.70
CA GLN A 98 -6.23 6.25 -13.20
C GLN A 98 -7.13 7.03 -14.17
N CYS A 99 -6.83 6.97 -15.47
CA CYS A 99 -7.47 7.79 -16.50
C CYS A 99 -8.40 6.99 -17.44
N HIS A 100 -8.12 5.70 -17.64
CA HIS A 100 -8.89 4.82 -18.54
C HIS A 100 -8.71 3.37 -18.07
N ASP A 101 -9.52 2.45 -18.60
CA ASP A 101 -9.35 1.03 -18.30
C ASP A 101 -7.98 0.53 -18.75
N HIS A 102 -7.43 -0.44 -18.02
CA HIS A 102 -6.05 -0.89 -18.25
C HIS A 102 -5.89 -1.47 -19.67
N PRO A 103 -4.90 -0.99 -20.47
CA PRO A 103 -4.83 -1.31 -21.88
C PRO A 103 -4.51 -2.78 -22.19
N LEU A 104 -3.83 -3.46 -21.29
CA LEU A 104 -3.39 -4.85 -21.47
C LEU A 104 -4.18 -5.86 -20.63
N THR A 105 -4.75 -5.42 -19.52
CA THR A 105 -5.46 -6.28 -18.56
C THR A 105 -6.89 -5.76 -18.44
N ARG A 106 -7.79 -6.32 -19.27
CA ARG A 106 -9.18 -5.85 -19.40
C ARG A 106 -10.00 -5.95 -18.11
N GLU A 107 -9.59 -6.82 -17.21
CA GLU A 107 -10.19 -7.00 -15.89
C GLU A 107 -9.95 -5.79 -14.97
N ILE A 108 -8.91 -4.99 -15.25
CA ILE A 108 -8.56 -3.83 -14.43
C ILE A 108 -9.14 -2.57 -15.07
N ARG A 109 -10.17 -2.01 -14.44
CA ARG A 109 -10.88 -0.81 -14.87
C ARG A 109 -10.58 0.38 -13.97
N GLN A 110 -10.94 1.60 -14.41
CA GLN A 110 -10.86 2.81 -13.60
C GLN A 110 -11.47 2.62 -12.19
N ALA A 111 -12.58 1.91 -12.11
CA ALA A 111 -13.25 1.64 -10.83
C ALA A 111 -12.35 0.89 -9.83
N HIS A 112 -11.50 -0.04 -10.30
CA HIS A 112 -10.56 -0.76 -9.43
C HIS A 112 -9.45 0.16 -8.90
N TYR A 113 -8.93 1.07 -9.74
CA TYR A 113 -7.93 2.04 -9.31
C TYR A 113 -8.50 2.96 -8.23
N TRP A 114 -9.61 3.63 -8.52
CA TRP A 114 -10.20 4.60 -7.61
C TRP A 114 -10.81 3.94 -6.37
N GLY A 115 -11.30 2.72 -6.51
CA GLY A 115 -11.74 1.92 -5.37
C GLY A 115 -10.59 1.62 -4.40
N LEU A 116 -9.40 1.29 -4.92
CA LEU A 116 -8.23 1.09 -4.08
C LEU A 116 -7.75 2.39 -3.42
N VAL A 117 -7.80 3.52 -4.13
CA VAL A 117 -7.55 4.85 -3.55
C VAL A 117 -8.51 5.15 -2.40
N THR A 118 -9.81 4.84 -2.58
CA THR A 118 -10.84 5.03 -1.55
C THR A 118 -10.55 4.20 -0.30
N ALA A 119 -10.07 2.97 -0.44
CA ALA A 119 -9.73 2.10 0.69
C ALA A 119 -8.67 2.71 1.61
N PHE A 120 -7.76 3.51 1.05
CA PHE A 120 -6.71 4.17 1.83
C PHE A 120 -6.99 5.65 2.15
N ASN A 121 -8.08 6.22 1.66
CA ASN A 121 -8.36 7.65 1.79
C ASN A 121 -8.51 8.15 3.23
N ARG A 122 -8.78 7.25 4.17
CA ARG A 122 -8.83 7.55 5.60
C ARG A 122 -7.49 7.36 6.32
N SER A 123 -6.50 6.77 5.66
CA SER A 123 -5.16 6.61 6.25
C SER A 123 -4.47 7.96 6.41
N ARG A 124 -3.89 8.20 7.57
CA ARG A 124 -3.15 9.44 7.88
C ARG A 124 -1.87 9.12 8.62
N ASN A 125 -0.79 9.80 8.22
CA ASN A 125 0.42 9.80 9.02
C ASN A 125 0.15 10.54 10.33
N VAL A 126 0.55 9.93 11.44
CA VAL A 126 0.46 10.52 12.77
C VAL A 126 1.86 10.97 13.18
N ASP A 127 1.95 12.18 13.72
CA ASP A 127 3.22 12.72 14.21
C ASP A 127 3.75 11.89 15.38
N GLY A 128 5.09 11.77 15.45
CA GLY A 128 5.75 11.11 16.59
C GLY A 128 6.30 9.71 16.30
N GLY A 129 6.40 9.27 15.02
CA GLY A 129 7.19 8.06 14.73
C GLY A 129 6.57 7.05 13.79
N ALA A 130 6.55 7.33 12.51
CA ALA A 130 6.18 6.38 11.44
C ALA A 130 4.87 5.58 11.70
N VAL A 131 3.92 6.19 12.40
CA VAL A 131 2.63 5.60 12.72
C VAL A 131 1.61 6.04 11.68
N VAL A 132 0.81 5.09 11.21
CA VAL A 132 -0.34 5.35 10.34
C VAL A 132 -1.60 5.17 11.18
N GLY A 133 -2.39 6.23 11.29
CA GLY A 133 -3.69 6.23 11.93
C GLY A 133 -4.82 6.25 10.91
N GLU A 134 -6.04 6.15 11.39
CA GLU A 134 -7.25 6.27 10.60
C GLU A 134 -8.01 7.54 10.98
N SER A 135 -8.37 8.34 9.98
CA SER A 135 -9.20 9.54 10.17
C SER A 135 -10.67 9.14 10.26
N ALA A 136 -11.40 9.78 11.17
CA ALA A 136 -12.86 9.69 11.21
C ALA A 136 -13.53 10.37 10.00
N ILE A 137 -12.79 11.23 9.29
CA ILE A 137 -13.25 11.99 8.13
C ILE A 137 -12.54 11.46 6.89
N GLY A 138 -13.26 11.29 5.78
CA GLY A 138 -12.76 10.77 4.51
C GLY A 138 -13.47 9.49 4.08
N GLY A 139 -12.85 8.72 3.19
CA GLY A 139 -13.44 7.51 2.63
C GLY A 139 -14.33 7.75 1.41
N PHE A 140 -14.54 8.99 1.02
CA PHE A 140 -15.31 9.35 -0.18
C PHE A 140 -14.37 9.94 -1.22
N VAL A 141 -14.25 9.26 -2.34
CA VAL A 141 -13.52 9.73 -3.52
C VAL A 141 -14.46 9.66 -4.70
N ASN A 142 -14.54 10.73 -5.47
CA ASN A 142 -15.20 10.73 -6.77
C ASN A 142 -14.15 10.74 -7.86
N PHE A 143 -14.41 10.03 -8.94
CA PHE A 143 -13.58 10.06 -10.13
C PHE A 143 -14.44 10.37 -11.36
N THR A 144 -13.80 10.92 -12.39
CA THR A 144 -14.46 11.19 -13.66
C THR A 144 -14.19 10.04 -14.62
N ASN A 145 -15.25 9.38 -15.08
CA ASN A 145 -15.15 8.27 -16.02
C ASN A 145 -14.86 8.76 -17.45
N LEU A 146 -14.66 7.83 -18.38
CA LEU A 146 -14.40 8.14 -19.79
C LEU A 146 -15.54 8.89 -20.49
N LYS A 147 -16.76 8.82 -19.96
CA LYS A 147 -17.92 9.58 -20.43
C LYS A 147 -18.01 10.99 -19.83
N LYS A 148 -17.01 11.39 -19.06
CA LYS A 148 -16.96 12.66 -18.31
C LYS A 148 -18.04 12.79 -17.22
N GLU A 149 -18.53 11.68 -16.71
CA GLU A 149 -19.47 11.62 -15.61
C GLU A 149 -18.72 11.44 -14.28
N SER A 150 -19.10 12.20 -13.26
CA SER A 150 -18.57 12.01 -11.91
C SER A 150 -19.23 10.81 -11.25
N GLN A 151 -18.44 9.88 -10.76
CA GLN A 151 -18.90 8.66 -10.10
C GLN A 151 -18.23 8.49 -8.75
N PRO A 152 -18.95 7.98 -7.73
CA PRO A 152 -18.35 7.62 -6.46
C PRO A 152 -17.45 6.40 -6.64
N ALA A 153 -16.27 6.45 -6.04
CA ALA A 153 -15.37 5.31 -5.98
C ALA A 153 -15.76 4.39 -4.83
N LEU A 154 -15.97 3.13 -5.14
CA LEU A 154 -16.20 2.06 -4.18
C LEU A 154 -15.07 1.03 -4.31
N MET A 155 -14.66 0.41 -3.21
CA MET A 155 -13.69 -0.69 -3.29
C MET A 155 -14.32 -1.85 -4.04
N VAL A 156 -13.79 -2.15 -5.22
CA VAL A 156 -14.24 -3.24 -6.09
C VAL A 156 -13.08 -4.22 -6.25
N LEU A 157 -13.31 -5.48 -5.98
CA LEU A 157 -12.34 -6.54 -6.22
C LEU A 157 -12.35 -6.95 -7.70
N LEU A 158 -11.28 -7.60 -8.17
CA LEU A 158 -11.17 -8.02 -9.58
C LEU A 158 -12.28 -8.99 -10.03
N ASN A 159 -12.96 -9.66 -9.09
CA ASN A 159 -14.14 -10.50 -9.35
C ASN A 159 -15.45 -9.70 -9.35
N GLU A 160 -15.40 -8.38 -9.51
CA GLU A 160 -16.53 -7.44 -9.53
C GLU A 160 -17.30 -7.33 -8.19
N ARG A 161 -16.83 -7.98 -7.15
CA ARG A 161 -17.48 -7.86 -5.83
C ARG A 161 -17.15 -6.49 -5.22
N VAL A 162 -18.20 -5.73 -4.93
CA VAL A 162 -18.09 -4.50 -4.15
C VAL A 162 -17.90 -4.86 -2.69
N VAL A 163 -16.89 -4.27 -2.06
CA VAL A 163 -16.69 -4.38 -0.61
C VAL A 163 -17.55 -3.32 0.04
N SER A 164 -18.60 -3.74 0.77
CA SER A 164 -19.39 -2.83 1.58
C SER A 164 -18.56 -2.33 2.76
N GLU A 165 -18.54 -1.02 2.98
CA GLU A 165 -18.06 -0.48 4.24
C GLU A 165 -19.16 -0.69 5.29
N GLU A 166 -19.01 -1.70 6.12
CA GLU A 166 -19.73 -1.76 7.38
C GLU A 166 -19.10 -0.70 8.32
N ARG A 167 -19.88 0.26 8.68
CA ARG A 167 -19.52 1.33 9.63
C ARG A 167 -19.94 0.95 11.04
#